data_78f3d5b3ea3c6c2675d5ddc341bbbf7e
#
_entry.id   78f3d5b3ea3c6c2675d5ddc341bbbf7e
#
_cell.length_a   1.000
_cell.length_b   1.000
_cell.length_c   1.000
_cell.angle_alpha   90.00
_cell.angle_beta   90.00
_cell.angle_gamma   90.00
#
_symmetry.space_group_name_H-M   'P 1'
#
loop_
_entity.id
_entity.type
_entity.pdbx_description
1 polymer ?
#
loop_
_entity_poly.entity_id
_entity_poly.type
_entity_poly.pdbx_seq_one_letter_code
_entity_poly.pdbx_strand_id
1 'polypeptide(L)'
;VQTYGSKQVKKFIFDSKYQNLFLKSFSKYHITVFSVFALCNFTLLAQTTEKLTPEEYFEEGDYVSALKEFEKLEKKNPNDEVIKHCLADCYLFMHGDKSKAIPYLQFFCEKNKEDTGALLKLGMAYQYTYKLPEAIDCYTKYRAKASPAKKVVIDRYIETCENAKELMKHPVAVKFENLGPEVNTKFADYYPFVTKNEKTLFFTTRREETMGSSKSVMGYFTSDVFTSTVEKGQWTKAKSLGIGINTAEDEECVGITPDGKNIIIYVYREDMPGDLLHVEVSPKTGNFAKPLPFNEPVNTKSLEQEGFYTPDANTLYFVSNRKNGIGGNDIYITHRLPNGEWGIPKNLGTTINTTYDEGFPVISEDGQTLYFASKGHTGMGGFDIFKSHWDSVAQQWQNPVNIGYPVNTTDDDLMFSLTGKGRDGYLSAWRKEGLGDLDIYKVIFTEVEQALTAIHGKVSNSDTTKKEIDAYITISNSKTKEELDAKNVNVKTGRYVFIVEPGKYIINITGTGFKPLQQEIIIYDKSDFTSETQYNFKLLPDK
;
A
#
# COMPACT_ATOMS: atom_id res chain seq x y z
N VAL A 1 9.82 0.40 2.11
CA VAL A 1 8.46 -0.16 2.29
C VAL A 1 8.23 -1.40 1.42
N GLN A 2 8.72 -1.46 0.20
CA GLN A 2 8.62 -2.66 -0.63
C GLN A 2 9.50 -3.84 -0.19
N THR A 3 10.51 -3.63 0.64
CA THR A 3 11.51 -4.67 0.94
C THR A 3 11.02 -5.80 1.85
N TYR A 4 10.08 -5.55 2.75
CA TYR A 4 9.59 -6.61 3.66
C TYR A 4 8.31 -7.30 3.16
N GLY A 5 7.37 -6.56 2.59
CA GLY A 5 6.21 -7.16 1.93
C GLY A 5 6.61 -8.05 0.74
N SER A 6 7.63 -7.64 -0.03
CA SER A 6 8.09 -8.39 -1.19
C SER A 6 8.74 -9.74 -0.86
N LYS A 7 9.47 -9.88 0.26
CA LYS A 7 10.07 -11.19 0.63
C LYS A 7 9.01 -12.22 1.08
N GLN A 8 7.97 -11.82 1.76
CA GLN A 8 6.87 -12.73 2.10
C GLN A 8 5.98 -13.03 0.90
N VAL A 9 5.64 -12.03 0.07
CA VAL A 9 4.92 -12.24 -1.19
C VAL A 9 5.78 -13.01 -2.19
N LYS A 10 7.10 -12.73 -2.28
CA LYS A 10 8.06 -13.50 -3.09
C LYS A 10 8.08 -14.97 -2.67
N LYS A 11 8.09 -15.29 -1.37
CA LYS A 11 8.08 -16.67 -0.88
C LYS A 11 6.77 -17.42 -1.18
N PHE A 12 5.66 -16.71 -1.41
CA PHE A 12 4.35 -17.27 -1.76
C PHE A 12 4.14 -17.47 -3.27
N ILE A 13 4.82 -16.69 -4.12
CA ILE A 13 4.61 -16.64 -5.57
C ILE A 13 5.62 -17.50 -6.34
N PHE A 14 6.80 -17.80 -5.78
CA PHE A 14 7.82 -18.64 -6.44
C PHE A 14 7.43 -20.12 -6.36
N ASP A 15 6.86 -20.64 -7.44
CA ASP A 15 6.56 -22.05 -7.58
C ASP A 15 7.86 -22.81 -7.97
N SER A 16 8.11 -23.93 -7.29
CA SER A 16 9.31 -24.78 -7.33
C SER A 16 9.72 -25.30 -8.73
N LYS A 17 8.87 -25.13 -9.73
CA LYS A 17 9.08 -25.68 -11.08
C LYS A 17 10.10 -24.91 -11.90
N TYR A 18 10.21 -23.61 -11.69
CA TYR A 18 11.18 -22.75 -12.42
C TYR A 18 12.55 -22.71 -11.73
N GLN A 19 12.64 -22.93 -10.42
CA GLN A 19 13.92 -23.14 -9.74
C GLN A 19 14.68 -24.35 -10.33
N ASN A 20 13.99 -25.39 -10.77
CA ASN A 20 14.60 -26.59 -11.36
C ASN A 20 15.08 -26.39 -12.82
N LEU A 21 14.55 -25.42 -13.54
CA LEU A 21 15.04 -25.06 -14.88
C LEU A 21 16.30 -24.19 -14.79
N PHE A 22 16.35 -23.27 -13.85
CA PHE A 22 17.50 -22.43 -13.54
C PHE A 22 18.68 -23.26 -13.04
N LEU A 23 18.47 -24.14 -12.06
CA LEU A 23 19.52 -25.01 -11.49
C LEU A 23 20.11 -26.00 -12.49
N LYS A 24 19.39 -26.38 -13.55
CA LYS A 24 19.93 -27.26 -14.60
C LYS A 24 20.87 -26.54 -15.59
N SER A 25 20.78 -25.23 -15.71
CA SER A 25 21.69 -24.41 -16.51
C SER A 25 23.05 -24.19 -15.83
N PHE A 26 23.10 -24.10 -14.52
CA PHE A 26 24.29 -23.81 -13.72
C PHE A 26 25.22 -25.00 -13.45
N SER A 27 24.78 -26.24 -13.71
CA SER A 27 25.54 -27.46 -13.38
C SER A 27 26.76 -27.71 -14.29
N LYS A 28 27.12 -26.84 -15.22
CA LYS A 28 28.21 -27.09 -16.21
C LYS A 28 29.52 -26.35 -15.98
N TYR A 29 29.61 -25.44 -15.01
CA TYR A 29 30.87 -24.67 -14.82
C TYR A 29 31.22 -24.47 -13.34
N HIS A 30 31.48 -25.54 -12.58
CA HIS A 30 32.29 -25.41 -11.37
C HIS A 30 32.96 -26.73 -11.05
N ILE A 31 34.19 -26.89 -11.51
CA ILE A 31 35.21 -27.72 -10.86
C ILE A 31 36.56 -27.07 -11.12
N THR A 32 37.35 -26.97 -10.06
CA THR A 32 38.77 -26.69 -9.91
C THR A 32 39.13 -25.22 -9.65
N VAL A 33 39.52 -24.88 -8.43
CA VAL A 33 40.90 -24.81 -7.95
C VAL A 33 40.96 -24.55 -6.46
N PHE A 34 41.59 -25.47 -5.74
CA PHE A 34 42.08 -25.24 -4.36
C PHE A 34 43.58 -24.92 -4.40
N SER A 35 43.99 -24.07 -3.47
CA SER A 35 45.36 -23.86 -2.95
C SER A 35 46.37 -23.09 -3.78
N VAL A 36 46.85 -21.94 -3.28
CA VAL A 36 48.21 -21.73 -2.71
C VAL A 36 48.31 -20.39 -2.01
N PHE A 37 48.86 -20.44 -0.81
CA PHE A 37 49.21 -19.30 0.06
C PHE A 37 50.43 -18.51 -0.43
N ALA A 38 50.43 -17.23 -0.09
CA ALA A 38 51.53 -16.38 0.36
C ALA A 38 52.09 -15.31 -0.61
N LEU A 39 52.20 -14.16 0.01
CA LEU A 39 53.14 -13.06 -0.14
C LEU A 39 52.66 -11.78 -0.83
N CYS A 40 52.66 -10.78 0.03
CA CYS A 40 52.51 -9.32 -0.17
C CYS A 40 52.95 -8.76 -1.50
N ASN A 41 52.05 -8.01 -2.13
CA ASN A 41 52.42 -6.74 -2.75
C ASN A 41 51.14 -5.87 -2.82
N PHE A 42 51.20 -4.71 -2.17
CA PHE A 42 50.19 -3.65 -2.31
C PHE A 42 50.23 -3.14 -3.76
N THR A 43 49.38 -3.69 -4.58
CA THR A 43 48.97 -3.04 -5.82
C THR A 43 47.51 -2.69 -5.66
N LEU A 44 47.21 -1.40 -5.77
CA LEU A 44 45.88 -0.84 -5.88
C LEU A 44 45.21 -1.52 -7.09
N LEU A 45 44.53 -2.64 -6.87
CA LEU A 45 43.60 -3.20 -7.83
C LEU A 45 42.35 -2.32 -7.75
N ALA A 46 42.20 -1.47 -8.78
CA ALA A 46 40.88 -0.98 -9.13
C ALA A 46 39.95 -2.19 -9.23
N GLN A 47 39.05 -2.40 -8.30
CA GLN A 47 37.95 -3.33 -8.45
C GLN A 47 37.16 -2.85 -9.66
N THR A 48 37.36 -3.47 -10.79
CA THR A 48 36.37 -3.47 -11.86
C THR A 48 35.19 -4.24 -11.27
N THR A 49 34.20 -3.52 -10.80
CA THR A 49 32.89 -4.11 -10.46
C THR A 49 32.39 -4.75 -11.75
N GLU A 50 32.49 -6.08 -11.84
CA GLU A 50 31.84 -6.82 -12.93
C GLU A 50 30.38 -6.44 -12.91
N LYS A 51 29.89 -5.96 -14.06
CA LYS A 51 28.49 -5.60 -14.21
C LYS A 51 27.68 -6.89 -14.08
N LEU A 52 26.72 -6.91 -13.14
CA LEU A 52 25.83 -8.04 -12.95
C LEU A 52 25.10 -8.39 -14.25
N THR A 53 24.80 -9.65 -14.45
CA THR A 53 23.96 -10.13 -15.54
C THR A 53 22.51 -9.68 -15.34
N PRO A 54 21.67 -9.67 -16.38
CA PRO A 54 20.25 -9.34 -16.24
C PRO A 54 19.53 -10.27 -15.27
N GLU A 55 19.92 -11.54 -15.23
CA GLU A 55 19.38 -12.56 -14.33
C GLU A 55 19.79 -12.29 -12.88
N GLU A 56 21.04 -11.92 -12.63
CA GLU A 56 21.52 -11.55 -11.29
C GLU A 56 20.80 -10.30 -10.78
N TYR A 57 20.63 -9.25 -11.59
CA TYR A 57 19.81 -8.11 -11.23
C TYR A 57 18.37 -8.52 -10.84
N PHE A 58 17.78 -9.42 -11.63
CA PHE A 58 16.43 -9.88 -11.39
C PHE A 58 16.30 -10.70 -10.10
N GLU A 59 17.25 -11.62 -9.84
CA GLU A 59 17.28 -12.45 -8.64
C GLU A 59 17.49 -11.64 -7.37
N GLU A 60 18.31 -10.59 -7.43
CA GLU A 60 18.51 -9.64 -6.34
C GLU A 60 17.31 -8.71 -6.14
N GLY A 61 16.40 -8.64 -7.13
CA GLY A 61 15.21 -7.78 -7.10
C GLY A 61 15.45 -6.38 -7.62
N ASP A 62 16.60 -6.11 -8.25
CA ASP A 62 16.85 -4.91 -9.05
C ASP A 62 16.08 -5.01 -10.38
N TYR A 63 14.75 -4.89 -10.28
CA TYR A 63 13.90 -4.93 -11.46
C TYR A 63 14.15 -3.75 -12.41
N VAL A 64 14.66 -2.62 -11.92
CA VAL A 64 14.96 -1.43 -12.75
C VAL A 64 16.11 -1.73 -13.72
N SER A 65 17.22 -2.25 -13.20
CA SER A 65 18.37 -2.63 -14.04
C SER A 65 18.06 -3.86 -14.89
N ALA A 66 17.39 -4.85 -14.30
CA ALA A 66 16.96 -6.07 -15.01
C ALA A 66 16.08 -5.74 -16.21
N LEU A 67 15.03 -4.91 -16.03
CA LEU A 67 14.11 -4.50 -17.09
C LEU A 67 14.86 -3.91 -18.28
N LYS A 68 15.74 -2.94 -18.02
CA LYS A 68 16.52 -2.28 -19.06
C LYS A 68 17.37 -3.24 -19.90
N GLU A 69 17.95 -4.25 -19.26
CA GLU A 69 18.78 -5.24 -19.96
C GLU A 69 17.91 -6.30 -20.66
N PHE A 70 16.82 -6.76 -20.03
CA PHE A 70 15.89 -7.71 -20.66
C PHE A 70 15.17 -7.12 -21.87
N GLU A 71 14.79 -5.85 -21.88
CA GLU A 71 14.24 -5.18 -23.07
C GLU A 71 15.22 -5.18 -24.25
N LYS A 72 16.54 -5.08 -23.99
CA LYS A 72 17.56 -5.17 -25.03
C LYS A 72 17.73 -6.62 -25.53
N LEU A 73 17.65 -7.59 -24.62
CA LEU A 73 17.76 -9.00 -24.97
C LEU A 73 16.55 -9.50 -25.75
N GLU A 74 15.34 -9.04 -25.41
CA GLU A 74 14.12 -9.38 -26.14
C GLU A 74 14.19 -8.95 -27.61
N LYS A 75 14.73 -7.76 -27.91
CA LYS A 75 14.93 -7.29 -29.29
C LYS A 75 15.83 -8.23 -30.10
N LYS A 76 16.76 -8.92 -29.45
CA LYS A 76 17.66 -9.89 -30.09
C LYS A 76 17.06 -11.30 -30.15
N ASN A 77 16.31 -11.67 -29.11
CA ASN A 77 15.73 -12.99 -28.91
C ASN A 77 14.25 -12.91 -28.55
N PRO A 78 13.38 -12.50 -29.48
CA PRO A 78 11.97 -12.20 -29.16
C PRO A 78 11.14 -13.42 -28.78
N ASN A 79 11.64 -14.63 -29.00
CA ASN A 79 10.97 -15.89 -28.66
C ASN A 79 11.49 -16.53 -27.37
N ASP A 80 12.45 -15.92 -26.69
CA ASP A 80 13.01 -16.45 -25.45
C ASP A 80 11.98 -16.30 -24.31
N GLU A 81 11.61 -17.43 -23.72
CA GLU A 81 10.57 -17.48 -22.68
C GLU A 81 11.07 -17.02 -21.32
N VAL A 82 12.35 -17.21 -21.03
CA VAL A 82 12.94 -16.73 -19.77
C VAL A 82 12.92 -15.22 -19.76
N ILE A 83 13.33 -14.59 -20.85
CA ILE A 83 13.30 -13.13 -21.02
C ILE A 83 11.86 -12.62 -20.86
N LYS A 84 10.88 -13.24 -21.53
CA LYS A 84 9.46 -12.86 -21.41
C LYS A 84 8.95 -12.97 -19.98
N HIS A 85 9.34 -14.03 -19.26
CA HIS A 85 8.93 -14.21 -17.86
C HIS A 85 9.50 -13.10 -16.97
N CYS A 86 10.79 -12.81 -17.11
CA CYS A 86 11.44 -11.76 -16.34
C CYS A 86 10.85 -10.37 -16.67
N LEU A 87 10.56 -10.09 -17.95
CA LEU A 87 9.89 -8.85 -18.35
C LEU A 87 8.48 -8.73 -17.74
N ALA A 88 7.70 -9.82 -17.75
CA ALA A 88 6.37 -9.81 -17.12
C ALA A 88 6.46 -9.43 -15.63
N ASP A 89 7.41 -10.01 -14.90
CA ASP A 89 7.60 -9.75 -13.47
C ASP A 89 8.14 -8.34 -13.22
N CYS A 90 9.11 -7.88 -14.01
CA CYS A 90 9.61 -6.50 -13.91
C CYS A 90 8.46 -5.50 -14.09
N TYR A 91 7.68 -5.60 -15.17
CA TYR A 91 6.54 -4.70 -15.40
C TYR A 91 5.45 -4.80 -14.33
N LEU A 92 5.24 -5.98 -13.75
CA LEU A 92 4.20 -6.19 -12.73
C LEU A 92 4.59 -5.62 -11.37
N PHE A 93 5.85 -5.76 -10.97
CA PHE A 93 6.30 -5.46 -9.60
C PHE A 93 7.01 -4.11 -9.43
N MET A 94 7.38 -3.44 -10.53
CA MET A 94 7.87 -2.07 -10.48
C MET A 94 6.70 -1.06 -10.45
N HIS A 95 6.94 0.14 -9.94
CA HIS A 95 6.04 1.26 -10.25
C HIS A 95 6.10 1.54 -11.76
N GLY A 96 4.94 1.76 -12.37
CA GLY A 96 4.88 1.97 -13.80
C GLY A 96 3.63 1.42 -14.47
N ASP A 97 3.67 1.38 -15.80
CA ASP A 97 2.56 0.88 -16.60
C ASP A 97 2.46 -0.65 -16.54
N LYS A 98 1.67 -1.15 -15.59
CA LYS A 98 1.41 -2.58 -15.37
C LYS A 98 0.76 -3.27 -16.58
N SER A 99 0.16 -2.52 -17.53
CA SER A 99 -0.46 -3.09 -18.72
C SER A 99 0.55 -3.80 -19.62
N LYS A 100 1.82 -3.42 -19.54
CA LYS A 100 2.91 -4.04 -20.31
C LYS A 100 3.17 -5.49 -19.89
N ALA A 101 2.83 -5.90 -18.67
CA ALA A 101 2.96 -7.28 -18.22
C ALA A 101 1.92 -8.22 -18.87
N ILE A 102 0.74 -7.68 -19.24
CA ILE A 102 -0.42 -8.46 -19.70
C ILE A 102 -0.08 -9.38 -20.88
N PRO A 103 0.50 -8.92 -22.01
CA PRO A 103 0.73 -9.79 -23.17
C PRO A 103 1.68 -10.95 -22.86
N TYR A 104 2.68 -10.75 -22.02
CA TYR A 104 3.59 -11.82 -21.60
C TYR A 104 2.87 -12.84 -20.71
N LEU A 105 2.06 -12.38 -19.77
CA LEU A 105 1.32 -13.27 -18.87
C LEU A 105 0.22 -14.04 -19.60
N GLN A 106 -0.46 -13.42 -20.58
CA GLN A 106 -1.40 -14.12 -21.47
C GLN A 106 -0.70 -15.23 -22.25
N PHE A 107 0.46 -14.95 -22.83
CA PHE A 107 1.27 -15.95 -23.54
C PHE A 107 1.53 -17.18 -22.66
N PHE A 108 1.91 -17.01 -21.40
CA PHE A 108 2.17 -18.15 -20.50
C PHE A 108 0.89 -18.90 -20.13
N CYS A 109 -0.21 -18.19 -19.88
CA CYS A 109 -1.50 -18.81 -19.59
C CYS A 109 -2.04 -19.63 -20.78
N GLU A 110 -1.84 -19.16 -22.02
CA GLU A 110 -2.25 -19.88 -23.24
C GLU A 110 -1.39 -21.11 -23.48
N LYS A 111 -0.07 -20.98 -23.30
CA LYS A 111 0.90 -22.05 -23.49
C LYS A 111 0.75 -23.18 -22.46
N ASN A 112 0.45 -22.82 -21.22
CA ASN A 112 0.28 -23.79 -20.15
C ASN A 112 -0.95 -23.43 -19.30
N LYS A 113 -2.10 -24.00 -19.64
CA LYS A 113 -3.37 -23.79 -18.92
C LYS A 113 -3.35 -24.24 -17.46
N GLU A 114 -2.34 -25.02 -17.07
CA GLU A 114 -2.14 -25.47 -15.68
C GLU A 114 -1.19 -24.54 -14.91
N ASP A 115 -0.62 -23.54 -15.54
CA ASP A 115 0.26 -22.57 -14.88
C ASP A 115 -0.55 -21.61 -14.01
N THR A 116 -0.70 -21.99 -12.75
CA THR A 116 -1.40 -21.18 -11.76
C THR A 116 -0.64 -19.91 -11.39
N GLY A 117 0.69 -19.91 -11.51
CA GLY A 117 1.52 -18.74 -11.21
C GLY A 117 1.28 -17.60 -12.21
N ALA A 118 1.34 -17.92 -13.52
CA ALA A 118 1.04 -16.95 -14.56
C ALA A 118 -0.40 -16.43 -14.48
N LEU A 119 -1.36 -17.32 -14.16
CA LEU A 119 -2.76 -16.96 -14.01
C LEU A 119 -3.01 -15.98 -12.84
N LEU A 120 -2.34 -16.18 -11.69
CA LEU A 120 -2.41 -15.26 -10.56
C LEU A 120 -1.84 -13.89 -10.93
N LYS A 121 -0.65 -13.86 -11.54
CA LYS A 121 0.02 -12.63 -11.97
C LYS A 121 -0.81 -11.88 -13.03
N LEU A 122 -1.45 -12.61 -13.95
CA LEU A 122 -2.36 -12.02 -14.94
C LEU A 122 -3.57 -11.37 -14.26
N GLY A 123 -4.14 -12.00 -13.24
CA GLY A 123 -5.19 -11.42 -12.41
C GLY A 123 -4.74 -10.10 -11.76
N MET A 124 -3.52 -10.07 -11.18
CA MET A 124 -2.95 -8.85 -10.61
C MET A 124 -2.76 -7.75 -11.67
N ALA A 125 -2.19 -8.08 -12.84
CA ALA A 125 -2.01 -7.12 -13.92
C ALA A 125 -3.34 -6.54 -14.42
N TYR A 126 -4.38 -7.35 -14.49
CA TYR A 126 -5.73 -6.88 -14.82
C TYR A 126 -6.33 -6.00 -13.73
N GLN A 127 -6.15 -6.34 -12.44
CA GLN A 127 -6.61 -5.51 -11.32
C GLN A 127 -5.95 -4.13 -11.37
N TYR A 128 -4.63 -4.06 -11.46
CA TYR A 128 -3.87 -2.80 -11.53
C TYR A 128 -4.22 -1.94 -12.76
N THR A 129 -4.79 -2.53 -13.80
CA THR A 129 -5.22 -1.83 -15.02
C THR A 129 -6.73 -1.65 -15.11
N TYR A 130 -7.44 -1.81 -14.01
CA TYR A 130 -8.90 -1.66 -13.88
C TYR A 130 -9.74 -2.59 -14.78
N LYS A 131 -9.16 -3.68 -15.27
CA LYS A 131 -9.85 -4.76 -15.97
C LYS A 131 -10.40 -5.75 -14.94
N LEU A 132 -11.31 -5.25 -14.09
CA LEU A 132 -11.77 -5.96 -12.90
C LEU A 132 -12.53 -7.27 -13.20
N PRO A 133 -13.40 -7.37 -14.22
CA PRO A 133 -14.02 -8.63 -14.59
C PRO A 133 -13.00 -9.71 -14.96
N GLU A 134 -11.98 -9.35 -15.75
CA GLU A 134 -10.91 -10.26 -16.16
C GLU A 134 -10.02 -10.67 -14.97
N ALA A 135 -9.75 -9.74 -14.06
CA ALA A 135 -9.02 -10.04 -12.82
C ALA A 135 -9.78 -11.07 -11.97
N ILE A 136 -11.08 -10.85 -11.73
CA ILE A 136 -11.94 -11.75 -10.95
C ILE A 136 -12.00 -13.14 -11.60
N ASP A 137 -12.07 -13.24 -12.93
CA ASP A 137 -12.06 -14.52 -13.65
C ASP A 137 -10.74 -15.27 -13.41
N CYS A 138 -9.60 -14.59 -13.56
CA CYS A 138 -8.28 -15.16 -13.28
C CYS A 138 -8.16 -15.65 -11.83
N TYR A 139 -8.54 -14.83 -10.87
CA TYR A 139 -8.49 -15.18 -9.44
C TYR A 139 -9.43 -16.34 -9.11
N THR A 140 -10.62 -16.37 -9.70
CA THR A 140 -11.58 -17.46 -9.53
C THR A 140 -11.04 -18.79 -10.05
N LYS A 141 -10.41 -18.80 -11.23
CA LYS A 141 -9.75 -19.98 -11.80
C LYS A 141 -8.57 -20.44 -10.95
N TYR A 142 -7.75 -19.49 -10.48
CA TYR A 142 -6.64 -19.80 -9.56
C TYR A 142 -7.15 -20.41 -8.25
N ARG A 143 -8.17 -19.79 -7.64
CA ARG A 143 -8.79 -20.23 -6.39
C ARG A 143 -9.24 -21.68 -6.43
N ALA A 144 -9.78 -22.14 -7.56
CA ALA A 144 -10.24 -23.51 -7.72
C ALA A 144 -9.13 -24.55 -7.47
N LYS A 145 -7.87 -24.20 -7.77
CA LYS A 145 -6.69 -25.06 -7.63
C LYS A 145 -5.85 -24.74 -6.39
N ALA A 146 -6.17 -23.67 -5.66
CA ALA A 146 -5.39 -23.18 -4.54
C ALA A 146 -5.59 -24.00 -3.25
N SER A 147 -4.56 -24.06 -2.41
CA SER A 147 -4.66 -24.60 -1.04
C SER A 147 -5.58 -23.74 -0.16
N PRO A 148 -6.11 -24.26 0.97
CA PRO A 148 -6.98 -23.50 1.86
C PRO A 148 -6.41 -22.15 2.29
N ALA A 149 -5.12 -22.09 2.66
CA ALA A 149 -4.47 -20.86 3.06
C ALA A 149 -4.39 -19.84 1.91
N LYS A 150 -4.05 -20.27 0.69
CA LYS A 150 -4.02 -19.42 -0.50
C LYS A 150 -5.41 -18.92 -0.89
N LYS A 151 -6.47 -19.70 -0.64
CA LYS A 151 -7.85 -19.28 -0.92
C LYS A 151 -8.25 -18.03 -0.15
N VAL A 152 -7.83 -17.91 1.11
CA VAL A 152 -8.12 -16.71 1.93
C VAL A 152 -7.55 -15.45 1.28
N VAL A 153 -6.29 -15.52 0.83
CA VAL A 153 -5.63 -14.40 0.15
C VAL A 153 -6.34 -14.06 -1.16
N ILE A 154 -6.70 -15.06 -1.96
CA ILE A 154 -7.38 -14.84 -3.23
C ILE A 154 -8.81 -14.34 -3.05
N ASP A 155 -9.51 -14.79 -2.02
CA ASP A 155 -10.83 -14.26 -1.67
C ASP A 155 -10.74 -12.75 -1.38
N ARG A 156 -9.64 -12.29 -0.76
CA ARG A 156 -9.40 -10.86 -0.56
C ARG A 156 -9.18 -10.12 -1.88
N TYR A 157 -8.36 -10.64 -2.81
CA TYR A 157 -8.18 -10.01 -4.13
C TYR A 157 -9.48 -9.93 -4.93
N ILE A 158 -10.33 -10.96 -4.88
CA ILE A 158 -11.66 -10.91 -5.51
C ILE A 158 -12.51 -9.84 -4.84
N GLU A 159 -12.51 -9.78 -3.51
CA GLU A 159 -13.25 -8.79 -2.74
C GLU A 159 -12.82 -7.35 -3.08
N THR A 160 -11.53 -7.07 -3.13
CA THR A 160 -11.03 -5.73 -3.49
C THR A 160 -11.39 -5.34 -4.92
N CYS A 161 -11.39 -6.29 -5.86
CA CYS A 161 -11.88 -6.04 -7.23
C CYS A 161 -13.39 -5.73 -7.25
N GLU A 162 -14.20 -6.41 -6.44
CA GLU A 162 -15.65 -6.14 -6.35
C GLU A 162 -15.91 -4.78 -5.70
N ASN A 163 -15.20 -4.45 -4.64
CA ASN A 163 -15.26 -3.14 -3.99
C ASN A 163 -14.83 -2.03 -4.96
N ALA A 164 -13.76 -2.24 -5.74
CA ALA A 164 -13.28 -1.28 -6.74
C ALA A 164 -14.36 -0.93 -7.75
N LYS A 165 -15.12 -1.93 -8.25
CA LYS A 165 -16.24 -1.70 -9.17
C LYS A 165 -17.31 -0.79 -8.56
N GLU A 166 -17.54 -0.89 -7.26
CA GLU A 166 -18.53 -0.05 -6.57
C GLU A 166 -17.97 1.35 -6.27
N LEU A 167 -16.77 1.44 -5.68
CA LEU A 167 -16.14 2.73 -5.36
C LEU A 167 -15.95 3.60 -6.61
N MET A 168 -15.61 3.00 -7.74
CA MET A 168 -15.46 3.71 -9.02
C MET A 168 -16.77 4.26 -9.60
N LYS A 169 -17.93 3.81 -9.15
CA LYS A 169 -19.23 4.41 -9.53
C LYS A 169 -19.46 5.75 -8.85
N HIS A 170 -18.77 5.99 -7.72
CA HIS A 170 -18.89 7.18 -6.88
C HIS A 170 -17.53 7.87 -6.73
N PRO A 171 -16.95 8.38 -7.84
CA PRO A 171 -15.64 9.02 -7.76
C PRO A 171 -15.73 10.32 -6.96
N VAL A 172 -14.74 10.56 -6.11
CA VAL A 172 -14.61 11.85 -5.43
C VAL A 172 -14.05 12.90 -6.40
N ALA A 173 -14.59 14.10 -6.32
CA ALA A 173 -14.17 15.22 -7.17
C ALA A 173 -12.86 15.81 -6.66
N VAL A 174 -11.75 15.42 -7.26
CA VAL A 174 -10.39 15.84 -6.89
C VAL A 174 -9.59 16.31 -8.09
N LYS A 175 -8.68 17.24 -7.82
CA LYS A 175 -7.63 17.64 -8.74
C LYS A 175 -6.27 17.23 -8.17
N PHE A 176 -5.45 16.60 -8.99
CA PHE A 176 -4.06 16.29 -8.66
C PHE A 176 -3.14 17.34 -9.31
N GLU A 177 -2.28 17.94 -8.51
CA GLU A 177 -1.27 18.88 -8.96
C GLU A 177 0.12 18.32 -8.68
N ASN A 178 0.85 17.91 -9.75
CA ASN A 178 2.25 17.48 -9.60
C ASN A 178 3.09 18.66 -9.12
N LEU A 179 3.95 18.46 -8.12
CA LEU A 179 4.77 19.55 -7.55
C LEU A 179 5.89 20.03 -8.47
N GLY A 180 6.08 19.37 -9.61
CA GLY A 180 7.02 19.77 -10.65
C GLY A 180 8.48 19.39 -10.38
N PRO A 181 9.38 19.72 -11.33
CA PRO A 181 10.76 19.21 -11.35
C PRO A 181 11.67 19.81 -10.26
N GLU A 182 11.23 20.84 -9.55
CA GLU A 182 11.98 21.37 -8.41
C GLU A 182 11.87 20.45 -7.19
N VAL A 183 10.79 19.65 -7.12
CA VAL A 183 10.53 18.66 -6.06
C VAL A 183 10.71 17.25 -6.59
N ASN A 184 9.99 16.89 -7.65
CA ASN A 184 9.95 15.54 -8.22
C ASN A 184 11.09 15.31 -9.23
N THR A 185 11.55 14.06 -9.32
CA THR A 185 12.62 13.62 -10.21
C THR A 185 12.22 12.39 -11.04
N LYS A 186 13.14 11.85 -11.82
CA LYS A 186 12.95 10.54 -12.49
C LYS A 186 12.97 9.34 -11.53
N PHE A 187 13.33 9.56 -10.27
CA PHE A 187 13.38 8.55 -9.22
C PHE A 187 12.16 8.65 -8.31
N ALA A 188 12.06 7.76 -7.33
CA ALA A 188 10.99 7.81 -6.35
C ALA A 188 11.17 9.00 -5.40
N ASP A 189 10.17 9.89 -5.37
CA ASP A 189 9.99 10.97 -4.43
C ASP A 189 8.69 10.71 -3.67
N TYR A 190 8.75 10.47 -2.34
CA TYR A 190 7.63 9.92 -1.60
C TYR A 190 7.59 10.38 -0.13
N TYR A 191 6.54 10.03 0.59
CA TYR A 191 6.26 10.43 1.96
C TYR A 191 6.30 11.94 2.18
N PRO A 192 5.44 12.70 1.46
CA PRO A 192 5.37 14.14 1.60
C PRO A 192 4.73 14.55 2.92
N PHE A 193 5.42 15.38 3.70
CA PHE A 193 4.89 16.06 4.87
C PHE A 193 5.04 17.56 4.70
N VAL A 194 3.95 18.30 4.85
CA VAL A 194 3.93 19.74 4.67
C VAL A 194 3.62 20.43 5.99
N THR A 195 4.37 21.49 6.31
CA THR A 195 4.07 22.30 7.49
C THR A 195 2.69 22.96 7.36
N LYS A 196 2.05 23.27 8.51
CA LYS A 196 0.72 23.87 8.60
C LYS A 196 0.52 25.09 7.69
N ASN A 197 1.54 25.91 7.55
CA ASN A 197 1.51 27.12 6.71
C ASN A 197 1.70 26.85 5.21
N GLU A 198 1.84 25.57 4.82
CA GLU A 198 2.12 25.10 3.47
C GLU A 198 3.37 25.75 2.81
N LYS A 199 4.38 26.11 3.64
CA LYS A 199 5.60 26.76 3.13
C LYS A 199 6.84 25.89 3.13
N THR A 200 6.80 24.76 3.82
CA THR A 200 7.93 23.82 3.87
C THR A 200 7.41 22.41 3.68
N LEU A 201 8.01 21.69 2.75
CA LEU A 201 7.79 20.29 2.46
C LEU A 201 9.01 19.51 2.93
N PHE A 202 8.80 18.43 3.67
CA PHE A 202 9.74 17.35 3.95
C PHE A 202 9.29 16.11 3.20
N PHE A 203 10.21 15.37 2.63
CA PHE A 203 9.88 14.16 1.89
C PHE A 203 11.10 13.25 1.77
N THR A 204 10.86 12.03 1.39
CA THR A 204 11.90 11.02 1.13
C THR A 204 12.15 10.94 -0.37
N THR A 205 13.40 10.73 -0.75
CA THR A 205 13.79 10.59 -2.16
C THR A 205 14.89 9.56 -2.35
N ARG A 206 14.89 8.92 -3.52
CA ARG A 206 15.91 7.97 -3.96
C ARG A 206 16.69 8.48 -5.17
N ARG A 207 16.95 9.79 -5.23
CA ARG A 207 17.69 10.43 -6.33
C ARG A 207 19.20 10.20 -6.26
N GLU A 208 19.92 10.51 -7.35
CA GLU A 208 21.37 10.30 -7.43
C GLU A 208 22.19 11.12 -6.42
N GLU A 209 21.63 12.23 -5.93
CA GLU A 209 22.29 13.15 -4.98
C GLU A 209 22.14 12.72 -3.52
N THR A 210 21.59 11.52 -3.23
CA THR A 210 21.52 10.99 -1.87
C THR A 210 22.91 10.65 -1.31
N MET A 211 23.04 10.67 0.02
CA MET A 211 24.34 10.56 0.71
C MET A 211 25.06 9.25 0.43
N GLY A 212 24.34 8.14 0.32
CA GLY A 212 24.92 6.84 0.04
C GLY A 212 25.55 6.72 -1.34
N SER A 213 25.14 7.53 -2.31
CA SER A 213 25.66 7.56 -3.71
C SER A 213 25.72 6.21 -4.39
N SER A 214 25.40 5.13 -3.69
CA SER A 214 25.40 3.74 -4.15
C SER A 214 23.99 3.26 -4.37
N LYS A 215 23.84 2.26 -5.23
CA LYS A 215 22.57 1.58 -5.38
C LYS A 215 22.52 0.39 -4.42
N SER A 216 21.36 0.22 -3.79
CA SER A 216 21.04 -1.03 -3.10
C SER A 216 21.04 -2.21 -4.08
N VAL A 217 21.05 -3.42 -3.57
CA VAL A 217 20.87 -4.64 -4.38
C VAL A 217 19.57 -4.64 -5.20
N MET A 218 18.63 -3.74 -4.89
CA MET A 218 17.38 -3.55 -5.63
C MET A 218 17.47 -2.51 -6.75
N GLY A 219 18.66 -1.94 -7.01
CA GLY A 219 18.90 -0.96 -8.07
C GLY A 219 18.46 0.46 -7.78
N TYR A 220 17.89 0.71 -6.61
CA TYR A 220 17.53 2.05 -6.15
C TYR A 220 18.68 2.69 -5.37
N PHE A 221 18.87 3.98 -5.52
CA PHE A 221 19.73 4.71 -4.58
C PHE A 221 19.16 4.63 -3.16
N THR A 222 20.03 4.73 -2.15
CA THR A 222 19.59 4.87 -0.76
C THR A 222 18.64 6.05 -0.62
N SER A 223 17.70 5.93 0.30
CA SER A 223 16.74 7.01 0.56
C SER A 223 17.31 8.03 1.52
N ASP A 224 17.07 9.30 1.20
CA ASP A 224 17.42 10.44 2.04
C ASP A 224 16.20 11.33 2.28
N VAL A 225 16.21 12.04 3.40
CA VAL A 225 15.23 13.08 3.68
C VAL A 225 15.66 14.41 3.06
N PHE A 226 14.75 14.95 2.22
CA PHE A 226 14.91 16.24 1.54
C PHE A 226 13.85 17.23 1.99
N THR A 227 14.08 18.50 1.72
CA THR A 227 13.14 19.59 1.99
C THR A 227 13.07 20.56 0.82
N SER A 228 11.90 21.16 0.62
CA SER A 228 11.69 22.28 -0.28
C SER A 228 10.87 23.36 0.43
N THR A 229 11.04 24.60 0.04
CA THR A 229 10.30 25.74 0.59
C THR A 229 9.54 26.48 -0.50
N VAL A 230 8.47 27.19 -0.13
CA VAL A 230 7.73 28.02 -1.08
C VAL A 230 8.30 29.42 -1.10
N GLU A 231 8.80 29.85 -2.26
CA GLU A 231 9.20 31.22 -2.56
C GLU A 231 8.36 31.76 -3.73
N LYS A 232 7.79 32.96 -3.57
CA LYS A 232 6.93 33.59 -4.57
C LYS A 232 5.78 32.70 -5.09
N GLY A 233 5.27 31.82 -4.20
CA GLY A 233 4.16 30.91 -4.53
C GLY A 233 4.56 29.63 -5.29
N GLN A 234 5.86 29.36 -5.45
CA GLN A 234 6.38 28.15 -6.11
C GLN A 234 7.34 27.40 -5.19
N TRP A 235 7.38 26.09 -5.32
CA TRP A 235 8.36 25.25 -4.64
C TRP A 235 9.76 25.53 -5.19
N THR A 236 10.73 25.67 -4.29
CA THR A 236 12.15 25.81 -4.65
C THR A 236 12.77 24.45 -4.90
N LYS A 237 13.94 24.44 -5.55
CA LYS A 237 14.71 23.20 -5.73
C LYS A 237 14.93 22.51 -4.38
N ALA A 238 14.53 21.25 -4.31
CA ALA A 238 14.67 20.42 -3.13
C ALA A 238 16.14 20.26 -2.72
N LYS A 239 16.39 20.25 -1.40
CA LYS A 239 17.71 20.16 -0.78
C LYS A 239 17.72 19.03 0.24
N SER A 240 18.83 18.28 0.29
CA SER A 240 19.11 17.33 1.36
C SER A 240 19.11 18.02 2.73
N LEU A 241 18.60 17.36 3.76
CA LEU A 241 18.76 17.81 5.15
C LEU A 241 20.22 17.67 5.65
N GLY A 242 21.07 17.05 4.85
CA GLY A 242 22.52 16.98 5.05
C GLY A 242 22.97 15.89 6.02
N ILE A 243 24.29 15.85 6.20
CA ILE A 243 25.07 14.80 6.92
C ILE A 243 24.63 14.58 8.37
N GLY A 244 23.95 15.55 9.00
CA GLY A 244 23.44 15.42 10.37
C GLY A 244 22.22 14.50 10.47
N ILE A 245 21.47 14.35 9.39
CA ILE A 245 20.23 13.56 9.29
C ILE A 245 20.44 12.36 8.38
N ASN A 246 20.91 12.62 7.15
CA ASN A 246 21.12 11.62 6.13
C ASN A 246 22.50 10.96 6.29
N THR A 247 22.57 9.66 6.01
CA THR A 247 23.79 8.85 6.09
C THR A 247 23.97 8.03 4.81
N ALA A 248 24.79 7.00 4.83
CA ALA A 248 24.90 6.05 3.72
C ALA A 248 23.81 4.95 3.74
N GLU A 249 23.00 4.92 4.78
CA GLU A 249 21.88 3.99 4.94
C GLU A 249 20.59 4.55 4.31
N ASP A 250 19.47 3.89 4.53
CA ASP A 250 18.15 4.36 4.11
C ASP A 250 17.50 5.17 5.26
N GLU A 251 17.30 6.46 5.05
CA GLU A 251 16.53 7.32 5.95
C GLU A 251 15.23 7.77 5.29
N GLU A 252 14.11 7.55 5.96
CA GLU A 252 12.78 7.95 5.47
C GLU A 252 12.11 8.90 6.45
N CYS A 253 11.61 10.03 5.95
CA CYS A 253 10.74 10.91 6.74
C CYS A 253 9.38 10.24 6.90
N VAL A 254 8.98 9.95 8.13
CA VAL A 254 7.72 9.24 8.41
C VAL A 254 6.76 10.03 9.30
N GLY A 255 7.13 11.24 9.68
CA GLY A 255 6.26 12.16 10.42
C GLY A 255 6.92 13.49 10.75
N ILE A 256 6.10 14.53 10.91
CA ILE A 256 6.54 15.86 11.37
C ILE A 256 5.50 16.45 12.33
N THR A 257 5.92 17.44 13.14
CA THR A 257 4.99 18.36 13.79
C THR A 257 4.50 19.42 12.79
N PRO A 258 3.31 20.03 12.97
CA PRO A 258 2.75 21.03 12.05
C PRO A 258 3.66 22.25 11.82
N ASP A 259 4.54 22.60 12.76
CA ASP A 259 5.51 23.68 12.62
C ASP A 259 6.84 23.22 11.97
N GLY A 260 7.00 21.91 11.71
CA GLY A 260 8.20 21.33 11.10
C GLY A 260 9.44 21.30 11.99
N LYS A 261 9.28 21.52 13.31
CA LYS A 261 10.42 21.53 14.23
C LYS A 261 10.80 20.18 14.80
N ASN A 262 9.87 19.22 14.77
CA ASN A 262 10.15 17.84 15.12
C ASN A 262 9.85 16.96 13.91
N ILE A 263 10.78 16.07 13.60
CA ILE A 263 10.68 15.11 12.50
C ILE A 263 10.85 13.71 13.08
N ILE A 264 10.11 12.77 12.57
CA ILE A 264 10.34 11.34 12.81
C ILE A 264 10.95 10.78 11.54
N ILE A 265 12.07 10.10 11.69
CA ILE A 265 12.71 9.35 10.61
C ILE A 265 12.70 7.86 10.95
N TYR A 266 12.49 7.05 9.95
CA TYR A 266 12.71 5.62 9.99
C TYR A 266 14.07 5.33 9.36
N VAL A 267 14.86 4.50 10.01
CA VAL A 267 16.18 4.08 9.50
C VAL A 267 16.17 2.57 9.33
N TYR A 268 16.42 2.13 8.10
CA TYR A 268 16.58 0.72 7.80
C TYR A 268 18.08 0.34 7.80
N ARG A 269 18.40 -0.77 8.48
CA ARG A 269 19.72 -1.40 8.46
C ARG A 269 19.57 -2.89 8.21
N GLU A 270 20.52 -3.47 7.48
CA GLU A 270 20.43 -4.89 7.13
C GLU A 270 20.54 -5.84 8.34
N ASP A 271 21.21 -5.42 9.40
CA ASP A 271 21.54 -6.22 10.58
C ASP A 271 20.54 -6.06 11.74
N MET A 272 19.61 -5.09 11.65
CA MET A 272 18.62 -4.84 12.71
C MET A 272 17.22 -4.60 12.14
N PRO A 273 16.15 -4.90 12.93
CA PRO A 273 14.83 -4.35 12.63
C PRO A 273 14.93 -2.82 12.51
N GLY A 274 14.16 -2.21 11.61
CA GLY A 274 14.16 -0.77 11.47
C GLY A 274 13.60 -0.10 12.71
N ASP A 275 14.20 1.04 13.08
CA ASP A 275 13.88 1.83 14.25
C ASP A 275 13.36 3.21 13.86
N LEU A 276 12.50 3.77 14.72
CA LEU A 276 12.09 5.17 14.67
C LEU A 276 13.09 6.04 15.44
N LEU A 277 13.49 7.15 14.82
CA LEU A 277 14.32 8.17 15.45
C LEU A 277 13.58 9.51 15.43
N HIS A 278 13.75 10.30 16.47
CA HIS A 278 13.25 11.66 16.52
C HIS A 278 14.35 12.66 16.28
N VAL A 279 14.01 13.76 15.61
CA VAL A 279 14.89 14.86 15.26
C VAL A 279 14.23 16.17 15.65
N GLU A 280 14.92 17.01 16.39
CA GLU A 280 14.40 18.31 16.83
C GLU A 280 15.23 19.45 16.24
N VAL A 281 14.58 20.56 15.92
CA VAL A 281 15.30 21.79 15.60
C VAL A 281 15.91 22.38 16.87
N SER A 282 17.23 22.56 16.89
CA SER A 282 17.94 23.17 18.00
C SER A 282 17.49 24.63 18.20
N PRO A 283 16.95 25.00 19.37
CA PRO A 283 16.55 26.37 19.64
C PRO A 283 17.72 27.38 19.57
N LYS A 284 18.98 26.89 19.74
CA LYS A 284 20.17 27.72 19.74
C LYS A 284 20.68 28.06 18.35
N THR A 285 20.60 27.09 17.43
CA THR A 285 21.22 27.23 16.09
C THR A 285 20.19 27.36 14.99
N GLY A 286 18.93 26.98 15.23
CA GLY A 286 17.88 26.87 14.19
C GLY A 286 18.07 25.68 13.23
N ASN A 287 19.10 24.86 13.45
CA ASN A 287 19.37 23.66 12.64
C ASN A 287 18.82 22.40 13.32
N PHE A 288 18.60 21.35 12.54
CA PHE A 288 18.24 20.05 13.10
C PHE A 288 19.36 19.48 13.97
N ALA A 289 18.99 18.93 15.11
CA ALA A 289 19.89 18.18 15.99
C ALA A 289 20.16 16.79 15.38
N LYS A 290 21.15 16.08 15.95
CA LYS A 290 21.41 14.69 15.57
C LYS A 290 20.19 13.83 15.91
N PRO A 291 19.76 12.90 15.00
CA PRO A 291 18.70 11.94 15.28
C PRO A 291 18.99 11.11 16.54
N LEU A 292 17.98 10.93 17.37
CA LEU A 292 18.04 10.10 18.56
C LEU A 292 16.96 9.00 18.46
N PRO A 293 17.27 7.74 18.78
CA PRO A 293 16.28 6.69 18.76
C PRO A 293 15.22 6.91 19.85
N PHE A 294 13.99 6.53 19.56
CA PHE A 294 13.00 6.39 20.61
C PHE A 294 13.42 5.24 21.55
N ASN A 295 13.29 5.47 22.85
CA ASN A 295 13.56 4.40 23.83
C ASN A 295 12.37 3.42 23.89
N GLU A 296 12.58 2.28 24.60
CA GLU A 296 11.46 1.48 25.05
C GLU A 296 10.49 2.37 25.88
N PRO A 297 9.16 2.19 25.70
CA PRO A 297 8.51 1.08 25.00
C PRO A 297 8.09 1.39 23.55
N VAL A 298 8.60 2.45 22.90
CA VAL A 298 8.30 2.77 21.50
C VAL A 298 9.07 1.82 20.58
N ASN A 299 10.41 1.97 20.52
CA ASN A 299 11.23 0.99 19.80
C ASN A 299 11.40 -0.27 20.63
N THR A 300 11.29 -1.43 19.98
CA THR A 300 11.39 -2.73 20.61
C THR A 300 12.26 -3.68 19.76
N LYS A 301 12.18 -4.97 19.99
CA LYS A 301 12.79 -5.99 19.10
C LYS A 301 11.90 -6.31 17.90
N SER A 302 10.75 -5.68 17.80
CA SER A 302 9.85 -5.77 16.66
C SER A 302 10.18 -4.69 15.65
N LEU A 303 9.47 -4.65 14.55
CA LEU A 303 9.60 -3.60 13.55
C LEU A 303 8.71 -2.43 13.96
N GLU A 304 9.29 -1.25 14.11
CA GLU A 304 8.60 0.03 14.25
C GLU A 304 8.98 0.89 13.03
N GLN A 305 7.99 1.29 12.19
CA GLN A 305 8.34 1.84 10.87
C GLN A 305 7.72 3.20 10.52
N GLU A 306 6.56 3.53 10.99
CA GLU A 306 5.93 4.83 10.75
C GLU A 306 5.54 5.46 12.08
N GLY A 307 5.54 6.79 12.13
CA GLY A 307 5.13 7.50 13.33
C GLY A 307 4.66 8.92 13.03
N PHE A 308 3.69 9.42 13.80
CA PHE A 308 3.16 10.76 13.64
C PHE A 308 2.81 11.38 14.99
N TYR A 309 3.25 12.61 15.20
CA TYR A 309 2.94 13.38 16.40
C TYR A 309 1.59 14.08 16.30
N THR A 310 0.88 14.17 17.45
CA THR A 310 -0.11 15.23 17.59
C THR A 310 0.55 16.61 17.52
N PRO A 311 -0.21 17.69 17.19
CA PRO A 311 0.34 19.03 17.06
C PRO A 311 1.11 19.55 18.26
N ASP A 312 0.79 19.12 19.47
CA ASP A 312 1.45 19.47 20.71
C ASP A 312 2.68 18.59 21.04
N ALA A 313 2.99 17.63 20.17
CA ALA A 313 4.06 16.63 20.32
C ALA A 313 3.99 15.78 21.61
N ASN A 314 2.81 15.73 22.26
CA ASN A 314 2.61 14.97 23.49
C ASN A 314 2.00 13.59 23.27
N THR A 315 1.50 13.32 22.07
CA THR A 315 0.99 12.02 21.67
C THR A 315 1.69 11.57 20.40
N LEU A 316 2.06 10.30 20.37
CA LEU A 316 2.66 9.64 19.22
C LEU A 316 1.75 8.50 18.78
N TYR A 317 1.35 8.53 17.51
CA TYR A 317 0.82 7.38 16.79
C TYR A 317 1.96 6.70 16.06
N PHE A 318 2.06 5.39 16.08
CA PHE A 318 3.11 4.67 15.37
C PHE A 318 2.68 3.27 15.00
N VAL A 319 3.39 2.67 14.07
CA VAL A 319 3.11 1.33 13.53
C VAL A 319 4.10 0.33 14.07
N SER A 320 3.61 -0.82 14.51
CA SER A 320 4.45 -1.91 14.99
C SER A 320 3.83 -3.28 14.72
N ASN A 321 4.68 -4.26 14.41
CA ASN A 321 4.29 -5.67 14.32
C ASN A 321 4.58 -6.44 15.61
N ARG A 322 4.57 -5.75 16.76
CA ARG A 322 4.83 -6.35 18.07
C ARG A 322 3.85 -7.46 18.40
N LYS A 323 4.33 -8.42 19.18
CA LYS A 323 3.51 -9.56 19.65
C LYS A 323 2.24 -9.07 20.35
N ASN A 324 1.16 -9.83 20.19
CA ASN A 324 -0.17 -9.54 20.73
C ASN A 324 -0.88 -8.34 20.05
N GLY A 325 -0.51 -7.99 18.83
CA GLY A 325 -1.30 -7.18 17.93
C GLY A 325 -2.57 -7.91 17.47
N ILE A 326 -3.35 -7.21 16.64
CA ILE A 326 -4.58 -7.74 16.03
C ILE A 326 -4.27 -8.39 14.68
N GLY A 327 -3.39 -7.72 13.90
CA GLY A 327 -3.00 -8.14 12.56
C GLY A 327 -1.51 -8.39 12.38
N GLY A 328 -1.02 -7.98 11.22
CA GLY A 328 0.41 -7.94 10.92
C GLY A 328 1.05 -6.70 11.53
N ASN A 329 0.94 -5.58 10.83
CA ASN A 329 1.29 -4.26 11.32
C ASN A 329 0.04 -3.60 11.89
N ASP A 330 0.10 -3.13 13.13
CA ASP A 330 -0.99 -2.42 13.79
C ASP A 330 -0.59 -1.00 14.16
N ILE A 331 -1.55 -0.08 14.22
CA ILE A 331 -1.35 1.27 14.72
C ILE A 331 -1.51 1.31 16.24
N TYR A 332 -0.54 1.89 16.91
CA TYR A 332 -0.50 2.11 18.35
C TYR A 332 -0.47 3.60 18.68
N ILE A 333 -0.88 3.93 19.90
CA ILE A 333 -0.84 5.28 20.46
C ILE A 333 -0.08 5.26 21.79
N THR A 334 0.76 6.26 22.03
CA THR A 334 1.40 6.50 23.31
C THR A 334 1.42 7.98 23.65
N HIS A 335 1.54 8.30 24.93
CA HIS A 335 1.57 9.66 25.43
C HIS A 335 2.87 9.95 26.16
N ARG A 336 3.36 11.20 26.04
CA ARG A 336 4.52 11.65 26.77
C ARG A 336 4.21 11.79 28.26
N LEU A 337 5.07 11.22 29.09
CA LEU A 337 4.95 11.28 30.53
C LEU A 337 5.54 12.61 31.08
N PRO A 338 5.22 13.00 32.33
CA PRO A 338 5.77 14.22 32.93
C PRO A 338 7.30 14.26 33.02
N ASN A 339 7.98 13.12 33.02
CA ASN A 339 9.43 13.02 32.97
C ASN A 339 10.02 13.16 31.55
N GLY A 340 9.17 13.34 30.53
CA GLY A 340 9.55 13.47 29.13
C GLY A 340 9.68 12.15 28.36
N GLU A 341 9.58 11.00 29.03
CA GLU A 341 9.60 9.68 28.41
C GLU A 341 8.25 9.31 27.80
N TRP A 342 8.21 8.30 26.93
CA TRP A 342 6.97 7.78 26.35
C TRP A 342 6.36 6.71 27.25
N GLY A 343 5.05 6.79 27.44
CA GLY A 343 4.28 5.80 28.18
C GLY A 343 4.11 4.47 27.43
N ILE A 344 3.49 3.49 28.09
CA ILE A 344 3.21 2.19 27.49
C ILE A 344 2.24 2.35 26.32
N PRO A 345 2.59 1.90 25.10
CA PRO A 345 1.72 2.01 23.94
C PRO A 345 0.45 1.18 24.08
N LYS A 346 -0.64 1.71 23.55
CA LYS A 346 -1.92 1.02 23.43
C LYS A 346 -2.24 0.78 21.96
N ASN A 347 -2.67 -0.44 21.62
CA ASN A 347 -3.24 -0.75 20.32
C ASN A 347 -4.54 0.04 20.11
N LEU A 348 -4.78 0.60 18.93
CA LEU A 348 -6.00 1.39 18.65
C LEU A 348 -7.29 0.53 18.60
N GLY A 349 -7.16 -0.79 18.69
CA GLY A 349 -8.30 -1.71 18.73
C GLY A 349 -8.87 -2.05 17.35
N THR A 350 -9.87 -2.93 17.37
CA THR A 350 -10.43 -3.57 16.16
C THR A 350 -11.25 -2.65 15.26
N THR A 351 -11.54 -1.42 15.70
CA THR A 351 -12.17 -0.42 14.84
C THR A 351 -11.18 0.11 13.80
N ILE A 352 -9.93 0.31 14.20
CA ILE A 352 -8.86 0.84 13.34
C ILE A 352 -8.01 -0.31 12.77
N ASN A 353 -7.52 -1.18 13.64
CA ASN A 353 -6.67 -2.31 13.25
C ASN A 353 -7.50 -3.53 12.87
N THR A 354 -7.08 -4.22 11.83
CA THR A 354 -7.73 -5.42 11.30
C THR A 354 -6.80 -6.64 11.43
N THR A 355 -7.19 -7.77 10.88
CA THR A 355 -6.31 -8.96 10.81
C THR A 355 -5.25 -8.87 9.70
N TYR A 356 -5.21 -7.74 8.98
CA TYR A 356 -4.22 -7.43 7.93
C TYR A 356 -3.19 -6.43 8.45
N ASP A 357 -2.64 -5.62 7.54
CA ASP A 357 -1.68 -4.57 7.88
C ASP A 357 -2.38 -3.21 7.87
N GLU A 358 -2.13 -2.40 8.88
CA GLU A 358 -2.42 -0.99 8.94
C GLU A 358 -1.12 -0.18 9.04
N GLY A 359 -1.12 1.04 8.46
CA GLY A 359 0.09 1.87 8.42
C GLY A 359 -0.20 3.35 8.19
N PHE A 360 0.87 4.14 8.15
CA PHE A 360 0.87 5.56 7.77
C PHE A 360 -0.14 6.43 8.53
N PRO A 361 -0.18 6.39 9.87
CA PRO A 361 -1.10 7.21 10.64
C PRO A 361 -0.76 8.69 10.50
N VAL A 362 -1.75 9.52 10.16
CA VAL A 362 -1.66 10.98 10.12
C VAL A 362 -2.86 11.56 10.86
N ILE A 363 -2.63 12.30 11.93
CA ILE A 363 -3.68 12.93 12.71
C ILE A 363 -3.93 14.37 12.25
N SER A 364 -5.19 14.79 12.16
CA SER A 364 -5.56 16.17 11.88
C SER A 364 -5.09 17.13 12.99
N GLU A 365 -4.99 18.41 12.67
CA GLU A 365 -4.51 19.42 13.60
C GLU A 365 -5.35 19.56 14.87
N ASP A 366 -6.64 19.33 14.76
CA ASP A 366 -7.56 19.34 15.91
C ASP A 366 -7.55 18.03 16.71
N GLY A 367 -6.77 17.03 16.25
CA GLY A 367 -6.69 15.73 16.88
C GLY A 367 -7.94 14.86 16.75
N GLN A 368 -8.90 15.25 15.89
CA GLN A 368 -10.20 14.58 15.81
C GLN A 368 -10.33 13.63 14.61
N THR A 369 -9.43 13.72 13.63
CA THR A 369 -9.49 12.85 12.45
C THR A 369 -8.15 12.14 12.24
N LEU A 370 -8.18 10.81 12.24
CA LEU A 370 -7.06 9.96 11.91
C LEU A 370 -7.18 9.50 10.45
N TYR A 371 -6.17 9.80 9.64
CA TYR A 371 -5.96 9.19 8.33
C TYR A 371 -4.95 8.06 8.47
N PHE A 372 -5.15 6.97 7.75
CA PHE A 372 -4.24 5.82 7.78
C PHE A 372 -4.45 4.94 6.56
N ALA A 373 -3.48 4.12 6.23
CA ALA A 373 -3.61 3.10 5.20
C ALA A 373 -3.98 1.75 5.82
N SER A 374 -4.82 0.96 5.14
CA SER A 374 -5.19 -0.38 5.57
C SER A 374 -5.40 -1.33 4.40
N LYS A 375 -4.98 -2.59 4.59
CA LYS A 375 -5.31 -3.71 3.69
C LYS A 375 -6.58 -4.45 4.09
N GLY A 376 -7.13 -4.17 5.28
CA GLY A 376 -8.19 -4.99 5.85
C GLY A 376 -9.58 -4.38 5.74
N HIS A 377 -9.72 -3.04 5.74
CA HIS A 377 -11.00 -2.36 5.54
C HIS A 377 -11.50 -2.47 4.10
N THR A 378 -12.71 -1.93 3.81
CA THR A 378 -13.34 -2.00 2.49
C THR A 378 -12.58 -1.13 1.48
N GLY A 379 -11.49 -1.68 0.98
CA GLY A 379 -10.58 -1.07 0.01
C GLY A 379 -10.75 -1.64 -1.39
N MET A 380 -10.07 -1.03 -2.36
CA MET A 380 -10.10 -1.42 -3.77
C MET A 380 -8.76 -1.90 -4.31
N GLY A 381 -7.68 -1.73 -3.54
CA GLY A 381 -6.31 -2.08 -3.91
C GLY A 381 -5.64 -3.01 -2.90
N GLY A 382 -4.36 -2.79 -2.73
CA GLY A 382 -3.56 -3.35 -1.65
C GLY A 382 -3.80 -2.57 -0.37
N PHE A 383 -2.96 -1.59 -0.05
CA PHE A 383 -3.29 -0.55 0.91
C PHE A 383 -4.20 0.48 0.27
N ASP A 384 -5.24 0.87 0.98
CA ASP A 384 -6.09 2.02 0.67
C ASP A 384 -6.05 3.01 1.82
N ILE A 385 -6.21 4.30 1.55
CA ILE A 385 -6.24 5.36 2.57
C ILE A 385 -7.67 5.48 3.12
N PHE A 386 -7.75 5.46 4.45
CA PHE A 386 -8.99 5.64 5.21
C PHE A 386 -8.87 6.84 6.13
N LYS A 387 -10.02 7.36 6.56
CA LYS A 387 -10.12 8.32 7.65
C LYS A 387 -11.12 7.82 8.70
N SER A 388 -10.85 8.12 9.97
CA SER A 388 -11.75 7.87 11.09
C SER A 388 -11.85 9.10 11.97
N HIS A 389 -13.04 9.39 12.50
CA HIS A 389 -13.27 10.49 13.42
C HIS A 389 -13.31 10.00 14.87
N TRP A 390 -12.79 10.81 15.79
CA TRP A 390 -12.85 10.54 17.21
C TRP A 390 -14.21 10.96 17.77
N ASP A 391 -14.94 10.01 18.33
CA ASP A 391 -16.16 10.30 19.09
C ASP A 391 -15.81 10.66 20.54
N SER A 392 -15.90 11.94 20.87
CA SER A 392 -15.54 12.44 22.20
C SER A 392 -16.55 12.02 23.29
N VAL A 393 -17.76 11.63 22.92
CA VAL A 393 -18.78 11.13 23.85
C VAL A 393 -18.56 9.66 24.16
N ALA A 394 -18.41 8.85 23.11
CA ALA A 394 -18.14 7.42 23.23
C ALA A 394 -16.69 7.10 23.59
N GLN A 395 -15.77 8.08 23.51
CA GLN A 395 -14.31 7.93 23.75
C GLN A 395 -13.70 6.82 22.89
N GLN A 396 -14.05 6.81 21.60
CA GLN A 396 -13.58 5.81 20.64
C GLN A 396 -13.51 6.36 19.21
N TRP A 397 -12.72 5.71 18.37
CA TRP A 397 -12.71 5.96 16.93
C TRP A 397 -13.98 5.40 16.29
N GLN A 398 -14.59 6.17 15.39
CA GLN A 398 -15.68 5.71 14.53
C GLN A 398 -15.15 4.74 13.45
N ASN A 399 -16.07 4.02 12.79
CA ASN A 399 -15.70 3.16 11.68
C ASN A 399 -15.01 3.97 10.57
N PRO A 400 -13.87 3.47 10.03
CA PRO A 400 -13.14 4.19 9.00
C PRO A 400 -13.90 4.34 7.70
N VAL A 401 -13.69 5.45 7.03
CA VAL A 401 -14.22 5.78 5.69
C VAL A 401 -13.09 5.68 4.69
N ASN A 402 -13.28 4.93 3.59
CA ASN A 402 -12.41 5.00 2.42
C ASN A 402 -12.47 6.41 1.81
N ILE A 403 -11.33 7.06 1.56
CA ILE A 403 -11.33 8.45 1.04
C ILE A 403 -11.68 8.53 -0.45
N GLY A 404 -11.90 7.39 -1.10
CA GLY A 404 -12.55 7.25 -2.40
C GLY A 404 -11.61 7.27 -3.60
N TYR A 405 -12.13 6.74 -4.72
CA TYR A 405 -11.51 6.80 -6.03
C TYR A 405 -11.64 8.22 -6.62
N PRO A 406 -10.62 8.81 -7.27
CA PRO A 406 -9.34 8.24 -7.66
C PRO A 406 -8.16 8.58 -6.72
N VAL A 407 -8.43 8.92 -5.46
CA VAL A 407 -7.35 9.06 -4.45
C VAL A 407 -6.83 7.69 -4.11
N ASN A 408 -7.74 6.77 -3.75
CA ASN A 408 -7.43 5.34 -3.70
C ASN A 408 -7.57 4.71 -5.09
N THR A 409 -6.68 3.77 -5.38
CA THR A 409 -6.56 3.06 -6.65
C THR A 409 -6.58 1.54 -6.45
N THR A 410 -6.36 0.79 -7.50
CA THR A 410 -6.21 -0.68 -7.42
C THR A 410 -4.79 -1.13 -7.08
N ASP A 411 -3.86 -0.20 -6.85
CA ASP A 411 -2.49 -0.43 -6.37
C ASP A 411 -2.40 -0.12 -4.86
N ASP A 412 -1.20 0.05 -4.32
CA ASP A 412 -0.99 0.49 -2.93
C ASP A 412 -1.07 2.02 -2.85
N ASP A 413 -2.00 2.54 -2.06
CA ASP A 413 -2.13 3.94 -1.70
C ASP A 413 -1.81 4.09 -0.21
N LEU A 414 -0.63 4.67 0.12
CA LEU A 414 -0.04 4.49 1.43
C LEU A 414 -0.29 5.66 2.38
N MET A 415 -0.08 6.89 1.94
CA MET A 415 -0.07 8.03 2.83
C MET A 415 -0.82 9.22 2.25
N PHE A 416 -1.59 9.89 3.12
CA PHE A 416 -2.22 11.15 2.82
C PHE A 416 -1.86 12.19 3.90
N SER A 417 -0.92 13.08 3.58
CA SER A 417 -0.49 14.15 4.48
C SER A 417 -1.40 15.36 4.32
N LEU A 418 -2.12 15.72 5.39
CA LEU A 418 -3.07 16.82 5.37
C LEU A 418 -2.41 18.19 5.22
N THR A 419 -3.09 19.11 4.52
CA THR A 419 -2.78 20.54 4.61
C THR A 419 -3.30 21.15 5.92
N GLY A 420 -2.79 22.33 6.28
CA GLY A 420 -3.29 23.07 7.44
C GLY A 420 -4.77 23.47 7.36
N LYS A 421 -5.42 23.32 6.19
CA LYS A 421 -6.85 23.52 6.01
C LYS A 421 -7.68 22.27 6.30
N GLY A 422 -7.02 21.13 6.51
CA GLY A 422 -7.65 19.89 6.96
C GLY A 422 -8.47 19.12 5.93
N ARG A 423 -8.54 19.60 4.68
CA ARG A 423 -9.31 18.96 3.61
C ARG A 423 -8.43 18.46 2.48
N ASP A 424 -7.59 19.34 1.95
CA ASP A 424 -6.62 19.02 0.91
C ASP A 424 -5.41 18.32 1.53
N GLY A 425 -4.62 17.64 0.72
CA GLY A 425 -3.44 16.94 1.23
C GLY A 425 -2.40 16.72 0.16
N TYR A 426 -1.39 15.97 0.54
CA TYR A 426 -0.31 15.55 -0.34
C TYR A 426 -0.18 14.03 -0.27
N LEU A 427 0.09 13.44 -1.41
CA LEU A 427 0.41 12.00 -1.52
C LEU A 427 1.53 11.79 -2.53
N SER A 428 2.06 10.58 -2.56
CA SER A 428 2.97 10.12 -3.62
C SER A 428 2.30 9.00 -4.42
N ALA A 429 2.38 9.11 -5.74
CA ALA A 429 1.80 8.13 -6.65
C ALA A 429 2.60 8.04 -7.95
N TRP A 430 2.57 6.86 -8.57
CA TRP A 430 2.92 6.78 -9.98
C TRP A 430 1.72 7.21 -10.83
N ARG A 431 1.95 8.14 -11.75
CA ARG A 431 0.97 8.54 -12.77
C ARG A 431 1.65 8.66 -14.13
N LYS A 432 0.92 8.34 -15.19
CA LYS A 432 1.47 8.32 -16.56
C LYS A 432 2.09 9.63 -17.00
N GLU A 433 1.54 10.75 -16.52
CA GLU A 433 2.00 12.12 -16.76
C GLU A 433 3.07 12.59 -15.77
N GLY A 434 3.49 11.73 -14.86
CA GLY A 434 4.54 12.00 -13.88
C GLY A 434 5.93 12.12 -14.50
N LEU A 435 6.91 12.50 -13.68
CA LEU A 435 8.30 12.71 -14.10
C LEU A 435 9.13 11.42 -14.00
N GLY A 436 8.71 10.47 -13.17
CA GLY A 436 9.51 9.28 -12.95
C GLY A 436 8.77 8.11 -12.32
N ASP A 437 9.35 7.60 -11.25
CA ASP A 437 8.81 6.52 -10.44
C ASP A 437 7.62 7.06 -9.61
N LEU A 438 7.75 7.25 -8.31
CA LEU A 438 6.74 7.93 -7.51
C LEU A 438 6.98 9.44 -7.53
N ASP A 439 5.95 10.21 -7.84
CA ASP A 439 5.95 11.66 -7.75
C ASP A 439 5.05 12.13 -6.62
N ILE A 440 5.37 13.28 -6.04
CA ILE A 440 4.54 13.95 -5.04
C ILE A 440 3.50 14.84 -5.74
N TYR A 441 2.24 14.66 -5.34
CA TYR A 441 1.09 15.43 -5.81
C TYR A 441 0.39 16.11 -4.64
N LYS A 442 -0.08 17.36 -4.90
CA LYS A 442 -1.11 17.98 -4.07
C LYS A 442 -2.47 17.47 -4.55
N VAL A 443 -3.31 17.04 -3.63
CA VAL A 443 -4.69 16.60 -3.87
C VAL A 443 -5.63 17.68 -3.35
N ILE A 444 -6.47 18.20 -4.22
CA ILE A 444 -7.43 19.24 -3.91
C ILE A 444 -8.84 18.70 -4.13
N PHE A 445 -9.62 18.60 -3.06
CA PHE A 445 -11.01 18.20 -3.14
C PHE A 445 -11.86 19.39 -3.59
N THR A 446 -12.49 19.28 -4.76
CA THR A 446 -13.19 20.39 -5.42
C THR A 446 -14.67 20.51 -5.03
N GLU A 447 -15.26 19.44 -4.50
CA GLU A 447 -16.67 19.40 -4.07
C GLU A 447 -16.80 19.12 -2.58
N VAL A 448 -17.99 19.40 -2.03
CA VAL A 448 -18.32 19.02 -0.67
C VAL A 448 -18.47 17.50 -0.62
N GLU A 449 -17.85 16.89 0.34
CA GLU A 449 -17.87 15.44 0.53
C GLU A 449 -19.30 14.95 0.76
N GLN A 450 -19.75 13.98 -0.05
CA GLN A 450 -20.99 13.28 0.21
C GLN A 450 -20.76 12.21 1.28
N ALA A 451 -21.64 12.11 2.25
CA ALA A 451 -21.59 11.04 3.22
C ALA A 451 -22.08 9.75 2.54
N LEU A 452 -21.17 8.88 2.16
CA LEU A 452 -21.47 7.58 1.56
C LEU A 452 -21.16 6.46 2.54
N THR A 453 -22.05 5.47 2.62
CA THR A 453 -21.88 4.26 3.43
C THR A 453 -21.65 3.05 2.54
N ALA A 454 -20.61 2.29 2.81
CA ALA A 454 -20.41 0.98 2.24
C ALA A 454 -21.24 -0.07 2.99
N ILE A 455 -22.30 -0.56 2.35
CA ILE A 455 -23.05 -1.72 2.83
C ILE A 455 -22.41 -2.97 2.28
N HIS A 456 -21.82 -3.76 3.11
CA HIS A 456 -21.17 -5.00 2.71
C HIS A 456 -21.67 -6.19 3.53
N GLY A 457 -21.39 -7.40 3.07
CA GLY A 457 -21.77 -8.59 3.80
C GLY A 457 -21.72 -9.85 2.96
N LYS A 458 -22.36 -10.87 3.51
CA LYS A 458 -22.38 -12.21 2.91
C LYS A 458 -23.80 -12.73 2.84
N VAL A 459 -24.18 -13.22 1.66
CA VAL A 459 -25.34 -14.08 1.48
C VAL A 459 -24.89 -15.52 1.67
N SER A 460 -25.55 -16.28 2.51
CA SER A 460 -25.22 -17.65 2.84
C SER A 460 -26.43 -18.56 2.68
N ASN A 461 -26.18 -19.85 2.40
CA ASN A 461 -27.19 -20.88 2.38
C ASN A 461 -27.40 -21.45 3.80
N SER A 462 -28.65 -21.73 4.16
CA SER A 462 -28.96 -22.47 5.40
C SER A 462 -28.52 -23.95 5.31
N ASP A 463 -28.46 -24.52 4.11
CA ASP A 463 -27.90 -25.84 3.85
C ASP A 463 -26.38 -25.76 3.71
N THR A 464 -25.67 -26.16 4.74
CA THR A 464 -24.19 -26.10 4.80
C THR A 464 -23.48 -27.07 3.85
N THR A 465 -24.23 -27.98 3.22
CA THR A 465 -23.66 -28.94 2.25
C THR A 465 -23.42 -28.28 0.89
N LYS A 466 -24.18 -27.24 0.54
CA LYS A 466 -24.02 -26.46 -0.67
C LYS A 466 -23.11 -25.25 -0.42
N LYS A 467 -21.94 -25.24 -1.02
CA LYS A 467 -20.91 -24.20 -0.83
C LYS A 467 -21.05 -22.98 -1.75
N GLU A 468 -21.76 -23.11 -2.86
CA GLU A 468 -21.96 -22.05 -3.85
C GLU A 468 -23.35 -21.47 -3.72
N ILE A 469 -23.47 -20.15 -3.87
CA ILE A 469 -24.74 -19.42 -3.86
C ILE A 469 -24.91 -18.67 -5.16
N ASP A 470 -25.89 -19.09 -5.93
CA ASP A 470 -26.35 -18.33 -7.10
C ASP A 470 -27.56 -17.48 -6.68
N ALA A 471 -27.28 -16.23 -6.33
CA ALA A 471 -28.27 -15.31 -5.84
C ALA A 471 -28.05 -13.90 -6.42
N TYR A 472 -29.17 -13.23 -6.67
CA TYR A 472 -29.23 -11.86 -7.15
C TYR A 472 -29.72 -10.96 -6.03
N ILE A 473 -29.02 -9.87 -5.77
CA ILE A 473 -29.31 -8.92 -4.72
C ILE A 473 -29.56 -7.54 -5.31
N THR A 474 -30.64 -6.89 -4.87
CA THR A 474 -30.98 -5.51 -5.28
C THR A 474 -31.11 -4.62 -4.07
N ILE A 475 -30.83 -3.33 -4.24
CA ILE A 475 -31.10 -2.30 -3.28
C ILE A 475 -32.01 -1.22 -3.88
N SER A 476 -33.08 -0.88 -3.20
CA SER A 476 -34.08 0.10 -3.66
C SER A 476 -34.32 1.13 -2.57
N ASN A 477 -34.64 2.37 -2.95
CA ASN A 477 -35.09 3.38 -2.01
C ASN A 477 -36.43 2.96 -1.39
N SER A 478 -36.55 2.97 -0.06
CA SER A 478 -37.74 2.43 0.60
C SER A 478 -38.98 3.28 0.38
N LYS A 479 -38.85 4.59 0.10
CA LYS A 479 -39.91 5.54 -0.19
C LYS A 479 -40.35 5.51 -1.65
N THR A 480 -39.40 5.74 -2.56
CA THR A 480 -39.70 5.86 -4.00
C THR A 480 -39.87 4.52 -4.69
N LYS A 481 -39.40 3.43 -4.06
CA LYS A 481 -39.30 2.07 -4.64
C LYS A 481 -38.40 1.97 -5.87
N GLU A 482 -37.68 3.03 -6.17
CA GLU A 482 -36.69 3.06 -7.24
C GLU A 482 -35.53 2.13 -6.90
N GLU A 483 -35.19 1.25 -7.83
CA GLU A 483 -34.01 0.39 -7.74
C GLU A 483 -32.76 1.22 -8.01
N LEU A 484 -31.84 1.25 -7.02
CA LEU A 484 -30.61 2.04 -7.10
C LEU A 484 -29.46 1.23 -7.70
N ASP A 485 -29.36 -0.03 -7.30
CA ASP A 485 -28.32 -0.95 -7.80
C ASP A 485 -28.78 -2.40 -7.66
N ALA A 486 -28.20 -3.27 -8.49
CA ALA A 486 -28.54 -4.68 -8.56
C ALA A 486 -27.37 -5.49 -9.11
N LYS A 487 -27.10 -6.65 -8.49
CA LYS A 487 -25.97 -7.49 -8.89
C LYS A 487 -26.13 -8.94 -8.47
N ASN A 488 -25.37 -9.83 -9.10
CA ASN A 488 -25.16 -11.16 -8.56
C ASN A 488 -24.20 -11.09 -7.38
N VAL A 489 -24.51 -11.82 -6.31
CA VAL A 489 -23.51 -12.03 -5.25
C VAL A 489 -22.36 -12.88 -5.80
N ASN A 490 -21.20 -12.74 -5.21
CA ASN A 490 -20.09 -13.63 -5.57
C ASN A 490 -20.48 -15.08 -5.28
N VAL A 491 -20.61 -15.89 -6.33
CA VAL A 491 -21.15 -17.26 -6.25
C VAL A 491 -20.37 -18.14 -5.25
N LYS A 492 -19.07 -17.92 -5.12
CA LYS A 492 -18.18 -18.75 -4.28
C LYS A 492 -18.04 -18.27 -2.86
N THR A 493 -18.04 -16.95 -2.65
CA THR A 493 -17.86 -16.35 -1.33
C THR A 493 -19.17 -15.88 -0.71
N GLY A 494 -20.20 -15.65 -1.53
CA GLY A 494 -21.48 -15.05 -1.15
C GLY A 494 -21.40 -13.56 -0.86
N ARG A 495 -20.23 -12.89 -1.05
CA ARG A 495 -20.02 -11.49 -0.71
C ARG A 495 -20.71 -10.55 -1.69
N TYR A 496 -21.06 -9.38 -1.17
CA TYR A 496 -21.63 -8.26 -1.92
C TYR A 496 -21.23 -6.94 -1.26
N VAL A 497 -21.28 -5.84 -2.00
CA VAL A 497 -21.11 -4.48 -1.52
C VAL A 497 -22.02 -3.53 -2.30
N PHE A 498 -22.61 -2.55 -1.60
CA PHE A 498 -23.30 -1.39 -2.16
C PHE A 498 -22.74 -0.12 -1.54
N ILE A 499 -22.69 0.97 -2.30
CA ILE A 499 -22.33 2.30 -1.81
C ILE A 499 -23.56 3.18 -1.93
N VAL A 500 -24.03 3.73 -0.81
CA VAL A 500 -25.27 4.53 -0.76
C VAL A 500 -25.12 5.73 0.18
N GLU A 501 -25.95 6.75 -0.04
CA GLU A 501 -26.13 7.88 0.87
C GLU A 501 -26.94 7.46 2.12
N PRO A 502 -26.94 8.27 3.20
CA PRO A 502 -27.88 8.08 4.29
C PRO A 502 -29.32 8.03 3.83
N GLY A 503 -30.10 7.05 4.32
CA GLY A 503 -31.46 6.84 3.88
C GLY A 503 -32.06 5.52 4.34
N LYS A 504 -33.30 5.26 3.89
CA LYS A 504 -33.99 3.98 4.12
C LYS A 504 -34.06 3.20 2.82
N TYR A 505 -33.65 1.95 2.89
CA TYR A 505 -33.51 1.07 1.73
C TYR A 505 -34.19 -0.27 1.94
N ILE A 506 -34.55 -0.90 0.86
CA ILE A 506 -35.05 -2.28 0.82
C ILE A 506 -34.01 -3.11 0.07
N ILE A 507 -33.49 -4.11 0.74
CA ILE A 507 -32.69 -5.17 0.11
C ILE A 507 -33.62 -6.30 -0.27
N ASN A 508 -33.58 -6.71 -1.56
CA ASN A 508 -34.23 -7.93 -2.02
C ASN A 508 -33.17 -8.90 -2.50
N ILE A 509 -33.31 -10.16 -2.12
CA ILE A 509 -32.42 -11.24 -2.55
C ILE A 509 -33.28 -12.37 -3.13
N THR A 510 -32.97 -12.76 -4.35
CA THR A 510 -33.54 -13.90 -5.04
C THR A 510 -32.45 -14.87 -5.47
N GLY A 511 -32.74 -16.13 -5.52
CA GLY A 511 -31.79 -17.16 -5.95
C GLY A 511 -32.47 -18.44 -6.32
N THR A 512 -31.88 -19.20 -7.24
CA THR A 512 -32.43 -20.47 -7.73
C THR A 512 -32.55 -21.50 -6.62
N GLY A 513 -33.77 -21.93 -6.31
CA GLY A 513 -34.05 -22.90 -5.25
C GLY A 513 -34.08 -22.34 -3.83
N PHE A 514 -34.21 -21.02 -3.70
CA PHE A 514 -34.32 -20.32 -2.42
C PHE A 514 -35.59 -19.46 -2.36
N LYS A 515 -36.15 -19.32 -1.17
CA LYS A 515 -37.22 -18.38 -0.92
C LYS A 515 -36.68 -16.96 -1.06
N PRO A 516 -37.39 -16.04 -1.76
CA PRO A 516 -37.02 -14.64 -1.80
C PRO A 516 -36.92 -14.06 -0.38
N LEU A 517 -35.91 -13.23 -0.14
CA LEU A 517 -35.71 -12.51 1.11
C LEU A 517 -35.84 -11.01 0.82
N GLN A 518 -36.63 -10.33 1.64
CA GLN A 518 -36.74 -8.87 1.64
C GLN A 518 -36.46 -8.35 3.04
N GLN A 519 -35.60 -7.33 3.14
CA GLN A 519 -35.29 -6.68 4.41
C GLN A 519 -35.15 -5.18 4.22
N GLU A 520 -35.82 -4.40 5.10
CA GLU A 520 -35.59 -2.97 5.21
C GLU A 520 -34.34 -2.71 6.06
N ILE A 521 -33.50 -1.76 5.62
CA ILE A 521 -32.31 -1.29 6.33
C ILE A 521 -32.33 0.22 6.39
N ILE A 522 -31.64 0.77 7.40
CA ILE A 522 -31.53 2.22 7.63
C ILE A 522 -30.05 2.57 7.68
N ILE A 523 -29.64 3.52 6.85
CA ILE A 523 -28.33 4.16 6.91
C ILE A 523 -28.53 5.53 7.52
N TYR A 524 -27.98 5.70 8.71
CA TYR A 524 -28.17 6.91 9.51
C TYR A 524 -27.31 8.07 8.99
N ASP A 525 -27.77 9.29 9.23
CA ASP A 525 -27.10 10.55 8.90
C ASP A 525 -26.57 11.21 10.19
N LYS A 526 -25.69 12.21 10.05
CA LYS A 526 -25.15 13.04 11.13
C LYS A 526 -24.41 12.24 12.22
N SER A 527 -24.85 12.38 13.47
CA SER A 527 -24.20 11.76 14.65
C SER A 527 -24.19 10.23 14.62
N ASP A 528 -25.15 9.63 13.93
CA ASP A 528 -25.31 8.18 13.85
C ASP A 528 -24.82 7.61 12.50
N PHE A 529 -24.15 8.45 11.70
CA PHE A 529 -23.58 8.06 10.42
C PHE A 529 -22.46 7.02 10.63
N THR A 530 -22.53 5.95 9.85
CA THR A 530 -21.47 4.95 9.74
C THR A 530 -21.07 4.79 8.28
N SER A 531 -19.78 4.87 8.02
CA SER A 531 -19.24 4.73 6.68
C SER A 531 -19.23 3.31 6.16
N GLU A 532 -19.30 2.35 7.07
CA GLU A 532 -19.41 0.93 6.76
C GLU A 532 -20.49 0.29 7.64
N THR A 533 -21.30 -0.55 7.05
CA THR A 533 -22.29 -1.34 7.77
C THR A 533 -22.36 -2.75 7.19
N GLN A 534 -22.26 -3.74 8.06
CA GLN A 534 -22.30 -5.13 7.64
C GLN A 534 -23.69 -5.73 7.81
N TYR A 535 -24.25 -6.26 6.71
CA TYR A 535 -25.46 -7.07 6.73
C TYR A 535 -25.18 -8.45 6.14
N ASN A 536 -25.42 -9.49 6.93
CA ASN A 536 -25.29 -10.87 6.49
C ASN A 536 -26.68 -11.50 6.36
N PHE A 537 -26.93 -12.12 5.22
CA PHE A 537 -28.23 -12.73 4.92
C PHE A 537 -28.11 -14.25 4.82
N LYS A 538 -29.13 -14.95 5.28
CA LYS A 538 -29.20 -16.40 5.21
C LYS A 538 -30.44 -16.81 4.45
N LEU A 539 -30.24 -17.38 3.27
CA LEU A 539 -31.34 -17.85 2.42
C LEU A 539 -31.85 -19.23 2.88
N LEU A 540 -33.17 -19.38 2.86
CA LEU A 540 -33.85 -20.64 3.14
C LEU A 540 -34.19 -21.35 1.82
N PRO A 541 -34.01 -22.67 1.74
CA PRO A 541 -34.41 -23.43 0.53
C PRO A 541 -35.90 -23.28 0.23
N ASP A 542 -36.25 -23.20 -1.03
CA ASP A 542 -37.61 -23.45 -1.49
C ASP A 542 -37.92 -24.94 -1.33
N LYS A 543 -39.05 -25.27 -0.73
CA LYS A 543 -39.40 -26.67 -0.44
C LYS A 543 -39.58 -27.51 -1.70
#